data_08b8840ff6a8e3d11b44a84667b5473e
#
_entry.id   08b8840ff6a8e3d11b44a84667b5473e
#
_cell.length_a   1.000
_cell.length_b   1.000
_cell.length_c   1.000
_cell.angle_alpha   90.00
_cell.angle_beta   90.00
_cell.angle_gamma   90.00
#
_symmetry.space_group_name_H-M   'P 1'
#
loop_
_entity.id
_entity.type
_entity.pdbx_description
1 polymer ?
#
loop_
_entity_poly.entity_id
_entity_poly.type
_entity_poly.pdbx_seq_one_letter_code
_entity_poly.pdbx_strand_id
1 'polypeptide(L)'
;VWMSDAIRPLHAVADDVTVIRSMTTDEFNHAPAELLLYTGFARQGRPSLGAWTCYGLGSESENLPGFVVLISSGVQPSGGQGCWGSGFLPSVFQGVQCRSKGEPVLYLSDPPGLDRDTRR
;
A
#
# COMPACT_ATOMS: atom_id res chain seq x y z
N VAL A 1 4.52 -26.22 10.57
CA VAL A 1 4.84 -25.72 9.21
C VAL A 1 6.34 -25.81 9.00
N TRP A 2 6.80 -26.36 7.86
CA TRP A 2 8.23 -26.32 7.49
C TRP A 2 8.54 -24.95 6.91
N MET A 3 9.47 -24.24 7.53
CA MET A 3 9.92 -22.92 7.09
C MET A 3 11.43 -22.95 6.80
N SER A 4 11.86 -22.19 5.80
CA SER A 4 13.26 -22.04 5.42
C SER A 4 14.04 -21.28 6.50
N ASP A 5 15.29 -21.70 6.73
CA ASP A 5 16.23 -20.96 7.61
C ASP A 5 16.57 -19.56 7.10
N ALA A 6 16.29 -19.26 5.82
CA ALA A 6 16.46 -17.92 5.27
C ALA A 6 15.51 -16.87 5.88
N ILE A 7 14.41 -17.32 6.50
CA ILE A 7 13.37 -16.43 7.08
C ILE A 7 13.21 -16.69 8.59
N ARG A 8 14.30 -16.95 9.29
CA ARG A 8 14.33 -17.28 10.73
C ARG A 8 13.46 -16.38 11.62
N PRO A 9 13.37 -15.05 11.41
CA PRO A 9 12.50 -14.21 12.24
C PRO A 9 11.02 -14.59 12.18
N LEU A 10 10.54 -15.18 11.08
CA LEU A 10 9.16 -15.64 10.95
C LEU A 10 8.88 -16.92 11.73
N HIS A 11 9.93 -17.69 12.15
CA HIS A 11 9.74 -18.90 12.95
C HIS A 11 9.08 -18.59 14.30
N ALA A 12 9.38 -17.42 14.89
CA ALA A 12 8.83 -17.01 16.18
C ALA A 12 7.31 -16.74 16.14
N VAL A 13 6.76 -16.44 14.97
CA VAL A 13 5.34 -16.13 14.75
C VAL A 13 4.66 -17.14 13.83
N ALA A 14 5.26 -18.32 13.64
CA ALA A 14 4.78 -19.32 12.69
C ALA A 14 3.34 -19.81 12.99
N ASP A 15 2.98 -19.84 14.26
CA ASP A 15 1.64 -20.27 14.70
C ASP A 15 0.57 -19.18 14.50
N ASP A 16 0.99 -17.92 14.36
CA ASP A 16 0.12 -16.77 14.10
C ASP A 16 -0.10 -16.52 12.60
N VAL A 17 0.56 -17.30 11.71
CA VAL A 17 0.54 -17.10 10.26
C VAL A 17 -0.31 -18.18 9.58
N THR A 18 -1.28 -17.74 8.79
CA THR A 18 -2.05 -18.64 7.91
C THR A 18 -1.39 -18.71 6.54
N VAL A 19 -1.04 -19.92 6.09
CA VAL A 19 -0.43 -20.18 4.79
C VAL A 19 -1.47 -20.74 3.83
N ILE A 20 -1.84 -19.94 2.81
CA ILE A 20 -2.78 -20.37 1.76
C ILE A 20 -1.98 -20.90 0.58
N ARG A 21 -2.01 -22.23 0.36
CA ARG A 21 -1.23 -22.91 -0.68
C ARG A 21 -1.97 -23.07 -2.02
N SER A 22 -3.26 -22.82 -2.05
CA SER A 22 -4.15 -23.03 -3.20
C SER A 22 -4.40 -21.77 -4.03
N MET A 23 -3.64 -20.69 -3.79
CA MET A 23 -3.78 -19.45 -4.57
C MET A 23 -3.34 -19.68 -6.01
N THR A 24 -4.23 -19.33 -6.93
CA THR A 24 -3.99 -19.38 -8.39
C THR A 24 -4.49 -18.10 -9.03
N THR A 25 -3.99 -17.80 -10.23
CA THR A 25 -4.46 -16.69 -11.05
C THR A 25 -4.36 -17.03 -12.53
N ASP A 26 -5.30 -16.56 -13.32
CA ASP A 26 -5.27 -16.64 -14.80
C ASP A 26 -4.50 -15.47 -15.41
N GLU A 27 -4.11 -14.46 -14.59
CA GLU A 27 -3.35 -13.31 -15.05
C GLU A 27 -1.87 -13.66 -15.22
N PHE A 28 -1.40 -13.69 -16.46
CA PHE A 28 -0.01 -14.04 -16.80
C PHE A 28 0.96 -12.86 -16.70
N ASN A 29 0.46 -11.61 -16.76
CA ASN A 29 1.26 -10.40 -16.74
C ASN A 29 1.29 -9.79 -15.33
N HIS A 30 2.45 -9.24 -14.92
CA HIS A 30 2.67 -8.67 -13.58
C HIS A 30 1.65 -7.60 -13.20
N ALA A 31 1.43 -6.59 -14.05
CA ALA A 31 0.56 -5.46 -13.73
C ALA A 31 -0.90 -5.86 -13.45
N PRO A 32 -1.60 -6.59 -14.33
CA PRO A 32 -2.95 -7.06 -14.03
C PRO A 32 -3.01 -8.06 -12.89
N ALA A 33 -2.00 -8.93 -12.72
CA ALA A 33 -1.94 -9.88 -11.61
C ALA A 33 -1.79 -9.17 -10.25
N GLU A 34 -0.94 -8.15 -10.17
CA GLU A 34 -0.81 -7.32 -8.97
C GLU A 34 -2.10 -6.56 -8.67
N LEU A 35 -2.72 -5.94 -9.68
CA LEU A 35 -4.00 -5.26 -9.50
C LEU A 35 -5.08 -6.23 -9.01
N LEU A 36 -5.17 -7.44 -9.59
CA LEU A 36 -6.11 -8.46 -9.14
C LEU A 36 -5.87 -8.82 -7.67
N LEU A 37 -4.61 -9.02 -7.27
CA LEU A 37 -4.25 -9.34 -5.87
C LEU A 37 -4.65 -8.23 -4.90
N TYR A 38 -4.39 -6.96 -5.26
CA TYR A 38 -4.59 -5.82 -4.36
C TYR A 38 -6.01 -5.24 -4.38
N THR A 39 -6.75 -5.40 -5.47
CA THR A 39 -8.06 -4.76 -5.66
C THR A 39 -9.21 -5.73 -5.97
N GLY A 40 -8.91 -7.01 -6.20
CA GLY A 40 -9.88 -7.99 -6.67
C GLY A 40 -10.28 -7.80 -8.14
N PHE A 41 -9.53 -6.98 -8.91
CA PHE A 41 -9.83 -6.71 -10.31
C PHE A 41 -8.55 -6.40 -11.10
N ALA A 42 -8.39 -7.04 -12.26
CA ALA A 42 -7.15 -6.96 -13.04
C ALA A 42 -6.92 -5.62 -13.77
N ARG A 43 -7.81 -4.64 -13.60
CA ARG A 43 -7.70 -3.30 -14.20
C ARG A 43 -7.76 -2.22 -13.13
N GLN A 44 -7.21 -1.06 -13.45
CA GLN A 44 -7.27 0.10 -12.55
C GLN A 44 -8.70 0.62 -12.35
N GLY A 45 -8.92 1.37 -11.27
CA GLY A 45 -10.17 2.06 -10.97
C GLY A 45 -10.95 1.47 -9.79
N ARG A 46 -10.54 0.31 -9.26
CA ARG A 46 -11.14 -0.23 -8.03
C ARG A 46 -10.30 0.10 -6.81
N PRO A 47 -10.94 0.27 -5.63
CA PRO A 47 -10.22 0.49 -4.39
C PRO A 47 -9.36 -0.71 -4.03
N SER A 48 -8.18 -0.43 -3.52
CA SER A 48 -7.30 -1.45 -2.95
C SER A 48 -7.84 -2.00 -1.63
N LEU A 49 -7.34 -3.16 -1.22
CA LEU A 49 -7.68 -3.78 0.06
C LEU A 49 -7.44 -2.81 1.23
N GLY A 50 -6.31 -2.07 1.23
CA GLY A 50 -6.03 -1.07 2.26
C GLY A 50 -7.02 0.09 2.25
N ALA A 51 -7.45 0.55 1.07
CA ALA A 51 -8.47 1.60 0.95
C ALA A 51 -9.83 1.11 1.49
N TRP A 52 -10.24 -0.12 1.19
CA TRP A 52 -11.44 -0.73 1.74
C TRP A 52 -11.37 -0.91 3.26
N THR A 53 -10.21 -1.29 3.78
CA THR A 53 -9.99 -1.44 5.22
C THR A 53 -10.16 -0.10 5.94
N CYS A 54 -9.53 0.96 5.44
CA CYS A 54 -9.69 2.30 6.00
C CYS A 54 -11.12 2.83 5.89
N TYR A 55 -11.80 2.55 4.78
CA TYR A 55 -13.20 2.95 4.59
C TYR A 55 -14.14 2.23 5.56
N GLY A 56 -13.96 0.92 5.74
CA GLY A 56 -14.88 0.10 6.54
C GLY A 56 -14.61 0.13 8.06
N LEU A 57 -13.34 0.16 8.45
CA LEU A 57 -12.92 0.09 9.85
C LEU A 57 -12.46 1.44 10.42
N GLY A 58 -12.19 2.43 9.56
CA GLY A 58 -11.59 3.69 9.97
C GLY A 58 -10.10 3.58 10.28
N SER A 59 -9.60 4.54 11.04
CA SER A 59 -8.24 4.57 11.56
C SER A 59 -8.27 4.97 13.03
N GLU A 60 -7.45 4.30 13.85
CA GLU A 60 -7.26 4.69 15.26
C GLU A 60 -6.42 5.96 15.40
N SER A 61 -5.72 6.36 14.34
CA SER A 61 -4.89 7.56 14.35
C SER A 61 -5.63 8.73 13.70
N GLU A 62 -5.72 9.84 14.44
CA GLU A 62 -6.32 11.09 13.94
C GLU A 62 -5.34 11.93 13.11
N ASN A 63 -4.03 11.77 13.34
CA ASN A 63 -2.98 12.65 12.82
C ASN A 63 -2.02 11.96 11.83
N LEU A 64 -2.21 10.65 11.58
CA LEU A 64 -1.38 9.87 10.67
C LEU A 64 -2.26 9.18 9.61
N PRO A 65 -1.72 8.94 8.41
CA PRO A 65 -2.45 8.16 7.40
C PRO A 65 -2.83 6.78 7.94
N GLY A 66 -4.07 6.37 7.79
CA GLY A 66 -4.53 5.03 8.16
C GLY A 66 -3.96 3.93 7.25
N PHE A 67 -3.50 4.29 6.06
CA PHE A 67 -2.91 3.37 5.10
C PHE A 67 -1.57 3.91 4.58
N VAL A 68 -0.47 3.29 5.02
CA VAL A 68 0.89 3.65 4.64
C VAL A 68 1.45 2.60 3.68
N VAL A 69 2.12 3.05 2.63
CA VAL A 69 2.77 2.22 1.62
C VAL A 69 4.27 2.40 1.70
N LEU A 70 5.00 1.31 1.93
CA LEU A 70 6.45 1.28 1.94
C LEU A 70 6.94 0.51 0.71
N ILE A 71 7.73 1.16 -0.13
CA ILE A 71 8.34 0.52 -1.30
C ILE A 71 9.82 0.33 -1.02
N SER A 72 10.25 -0.93 -0.94
CA SER A 72 11.66 -1.29 -0.80
C SER A 72 12.35 -1.26 -2.17
N SER A 73 13.68 -1.11 -2.16
CA SER A 73 14.57 -1.17 -3.35
C SER A 73 14.35 -0.11 -4.44
N GLY A 74 13.45 0.84 -4.29
CA GLY A 74 13.21 1.92 -5.26
C GLY A 74 12.53 1.49 -6.56
N VAL A 75 12.13 0.22 -6.68
CA VAL A 75 11.35 -0.30 -7.82
C VAL A 75 9.88 -0.34 -7.45
N GLN A 76 9.07 0.35 -8.22
CA GLN A 76 7.62 0.34 -8.03
C GLN A 76 7.00 -0.97 -8.56
N PRO A 77 5.91 -1.46 -7.93
CA PRO A 77 5.10 -2.54 -8.50
C PRO A 77 4.64 -2.20 -9.93
N SER A 78 4.52 -3.20 -10.77
CA SER A 78 4.09 -3.01 -12.18
C SER A 78 2.66 -2.46 -12.29
N GLY A 79 1.78 -2.77 -11.32
CA GLY A 79 0.43 -2.20 -11.21
C GLY A 79 0.42 -0.73 -10.75
N GLY A 80 1.59 -0.19 -10.35
CA GLY A 80 1.76 1.20 -9.95
C GLY A 80 0.85 1.61 -8.79
N GLN A 81 0.46 2.87 -8.78
CA GLN A 81 -0.42 3.44 -7.75
C GLN A 81 -1.79 2.76 -7.66
N GLY A 82 -2.22 2.03 -8.68
CA GLY A 82 -3.45 1.23 -8.64
C GLY A 82 -3.45 0.19 -7.51
N CYS A 83 -2.28 -0.30 -7.11
CA CYS A 83 -2.14 -1.30 -6.04
C CYS A 83 -2.51 -0.76 -4.64
N TRP A 84 -2.51 0.57 -4.44
CA TRP A 84 -2.89 1.21 -3.17
C TRP A 84 -3.83 2.40 -3.35
N GLY A 85 -4.41 2.55 -4.52
CA GLY A 85 -5.34 3.63 -4.83
C GLY A 85 -6.69 3.47 -4.15
N SER A 86 -7.39 4.59 -4.00
CA SER A 86 -8.77 4.60 -3.49
C SER A 86 -9.82 4.19 -4.53
N GLY A 87 -9.44 4.10 -5.82
CA GLY A 87 -10.37 3.79 -6.89
C GLY A 87 -11.53 4.79 -6.95
N PHE A 88 -12.77 4.29 -6.83
CA PHE A 88 -13.98 5.13 -6.78
C PHE A 88 -14.32 5.64 -5.36
N LEU A 89 -13.58 5.23 -4.33
CA LEU A 89 -13.73 5.80 -2.99
C LEU A 89 -13.06 7.18 -2.92
N PRO A 90 -13.43 8.03 -1.96
CA PRO A 90 -12.73 9.31 -1.72
C PRO A 90 -11.23 9.11 -1.52
N SER A 91 -10.44 10.08 -2.04
CA SER A 91 -8.97 9.99 -2.02
C SER A 91 -8.35 9.95 -0.62
N VAL A 92 -9.09 10.32 0.41
CA VAL A 92 -8.66 10.22 1.82
C VAL A 92 -8.36 8.78 2.24
N PHE A 93 -8.91 7.78 1.55
CA PHE A 93 -8.71 6.36 1.84
C PHE A 93 -7.56 5.73 1.05
N GLN A 94 -6.91 6.45 0.12
CA GLN A 94 -5.79 5.90 -0.62
C GLN A 94 -4.55 5.73 0.26
N GLY A 95 -3.67 4.80 -0.12
CA GLY A 95 -2.39 4.61 0.53
C GLY A 95 -1.45 5.80 0.33
N VAL A 96 -0.80 6.23 1.41
CA VAL A 96 0.22 7.26 1.39
C VAL A 96 1.58 6.60 1.28
N GLN A 97 2.24 6.80 0.14
CA GLN A 97 3.56 6.25 -0.10
C GLN A 97 4.61 7.05 0.67
N CYS A 98 5.33 6.36 1.58
CA CYS A 98 6.48 6.90 2.27
C CYS A 98 7.77 6.54 1.54
N ARG A 99 8.68 7.50 1.46
CA ARG A 99 10.00 7.35 0.83
C ARG A 99 11.02 6.92 1.87
N SER A 100 11.93 6.04 1.47
CA SER A 100 13.05 5.58 2.32
C SER A 100 14.20 6.58 2.40
N LYS A 101 14.24 7.60 1.54
CA LYS A 101 15.28 8.64 1.49
C LYS A 101 14.65 10.00 1.21
N GLY A 102 15.21 11.06 1.84
CA GLY A 102 14.69 12.41 1.74
C GLY A 102 13.47 12.63 2.63
N GLU A 103 12.58 13.53 2.23
CA GLU A 103 11.32 13.73 2.94
C GLU A 103 10.45 12.48 2.83
N PRO A 104 9.93 11.95 3.94
CA PRO A 104 9.14 10.71 3.94
C PRO A 104 7.92 10.79 3.04
N VAL A 105 7.24 11.95 3.03
CA VAL A 105 6.08 12.22 2.18
C VAL A 105 6.37 13.47 1.37
N LEU A 106 6.06 13.42 0.07
CA LEU A 106 6.27 14.56 -0.83
C LEU A 106 5.29 15.70 -0.51
N TYR A 107 5.77 16.93 -0.66
CA TYR A 107 4.97 18.15 -0.56
C TYR A 107 4.36 18.41 0.83
N LEU A 108 4.93 17.87 1.90
CA LEU A 108 4.55 18.24 3.27
C LEU A 108 5.16 19.58 3.69
N SER A 109 6.38 19.87 3.26
CA SER A 109 7.03 21.15 3.48
C SER A 109 6.69 22.13 2.38
N ASP A 110 6.58 23.39 2.75
CA ASP A 110 6.39 24.49 1.79
C ASP A 110 7.67 24.66 0.96
N PRO A 111 7.57 24.97 -0.35
CA PRO A 111 8.73 25.30 -1.16
C PRO A 111 9.48 26.50 -0.57
N PRO A 112 10.81 26.60 -0.74
CA PRO A 112 11.59 27.75 -0.28
C PRO A 112 10.97 29.07 -0.80
N GLY A 113 10.65 29.99 0.11
CA GLY A 113 10.09 31.30 -0.23
C GLY A 113 8.55 31.38 -0.23
N LEU A 114 7.86 30.26 0.07
CA LEU A 114 6.42 30.24 0.30
C LEU A 114 6.16 29.88 1.77
N ASP A 115 5.53 30.79 2.50
CA ASP A 115 5.04 30.51 3.85
C ASP A 115 3.52 30.24 3.83
N ARG A 116 3.00 29.75 4.98
CA ARG A 116 1.58 29.40 5.11
C ARG A 116 0.64 30.60 4.92
N ASP A 117 1.12 31.81 5.15
CA ASP A 117 0.30 33.03 5.04
C ASP A 117 0.14 33.47 3.59
N THR A 118 1.07 33.10 2.71
CA THR A 118 1.03 33.36 1.26
C THR A 118 0.14 32.38 0.49
N ARG A 119 -0.34 31.32 1.13
CA ARG A 119 -1.22 30.27 0.54
C ARG A 119 -2.72 30.52 0.71
N ARG A 120 -3.13 31.61 1.36
CA ARG A 120 -4.56 31.97 1.57
C ARG A 120 -5.12 32.83 0.46
#